data_6fadfb710f7df42a5ce49f2bc7eaba68
#
_entry.id   6fadfb710f7df42a5ce49f2bc7eaba68
#
_cell.length_a   1.000
_cell.length_b   1.000
_cell.length_c   1.000
_cell.angle_alpha   90.00
_cell.angle_beta   90.00
_cell.angle_gamma   90.00
#
_symmetry.space_group_name_H-M   'P 1'
#
loop_
_entity.id
_entity.type
_entity.pdbx_description
1 polymer ?
#
loop_
_entity_poly.entity_id
_entity_poly.type
_entity_poly.pdbx_seq_one_letter_code
_entity_poly.pdbx_strand_id
1 'polypeptide(L)'
;MNKLFILLVFSVGINANAQIATSSTTNSGATASAIGLQTTASGVASTAMGRQTEASGDYSTTLGYLTDAVGGTSIAMGRETEASGTYSTAIGYLTDAVGGTSIAMGRQTLANALYSTAMGYLTTASGEASTAMGYQTTASGDYSTALGYLTVANGGSTLAMGRSTSATELYATAMGHETTASGN
;
A
#
# COMPACT_ATOMS: atom_id res chain seq x y z
N MET A 1 19.05 48.70 -48.26
CA MET A 1 19.78 47.70 -47.47
C MET A 1 18.81 47.12 -46.45
N ASN A 2 18.17 45.99 -46.76
CA ASN A 2 17.26 45.29 -45.84
C ASN A 2 18.09 44.38 -44.92
N LYS A 3 18.08 44.68 -43.63
CA LYS A 3 18.65 43.81 -42.59
C LYS A 3 17.65 42.73 -42.27
N LEU A 4 17.95 41.50 -42.77
CA LEU A 4 17.25 40.27 -42.43
C LEU A 4 17.57 39.92 -40.98
N PHE A 5 16.61 40.05 -40.05
CA PHE A 5 16.70 39.57 -38.69
C PHE A 5 16.34 38.08 -38.72
N ILE A 6 17.33 37.20 -38.60
CA ILE A 6 17.09 35.79 -38.38
C ILE A 6 16.78 35.59 -36.90
N LEU A 7 15.51 35.36 -36.56
CA LEU A 7 15.10 34.94 -35.22
C LEU A 7 15.43 33.45 -35.09
N LEU A 8 16.51 33.12 -34.43
CA LEU A 8 16.88 31.76 -34.09
C LEU A 8 15.99 31.32 -32.93
N VAL A 9 14.90 30.65 -33.23
CA VAL A 9 14.06 30.00 -32.20
C VAL A 9 14.79 28.74 -31.72
N PHE A 10 15.49 28.84 -30.60
CA PHE A 10 15.91 27.67 -29.87
C PHE A 10 14.67 26.99 -29.32
N SER A 11 14.26 25.92 -29.93
CA SER A 11 13.32 24.97 -29.34
C SER A 11 14.07 24.22 -28.23
N VAL A 12 14.18 24.83 -27.06
CA VAL A 12 14.45 24.08 -25.86
C VAL A 12 13.19 23.23 -25.65
N GLY A 13 13.31 21.94 -25.85
CA GLY A 13 12.25 20.98 -25.44
C GLY A 13 12.10 21.10 -23.93
N ILE A 14 11.29 22.04 -23.49
CA ILE A 14 10.82 22.09 -22.11
C ILE A 14 9.89 20.91 -22.01
N ASN A 15 10.34 19.82 -21.38
CA ASN A 15 9.41 18.88 -20.81
C ASN A 15 8.64 19.65 -19.75
N ALA A 16 7.55 20.27 -20.17
CA ALA A 16 6.63 20.93 -19.26
C ALA A 16 5.91 19.84 -18.49
N ASN A 17 6.54 19.32 -17.46
CA ASN A 17 5.81 18.63 -16.40
C ASN A 17 4.88 19.72 -15.84
N ALA A 18 3.57 19.54 -16.03
CA ALA A 18 2.57 20.45 -15.47
C ALA A 18 2.63 20.31 -13.94
N GLN A 19 3.56 21.04 -13.35
CA GLN A 19 3.76 21.08 -11.91
C GLN A 19 2.85 22.16 -11.35
N ILE A 20 1.74 21.77 -10.74
CA ILE A 20 1.06 22.64 -9.78
C ILE A 20 1.91 22.59 -8.49
N ALA A 21 3.10 23.19 -8.57
CA ALA A 21 4.01 23.22 -7.45
C ALA A 21 3.54 24.27 -6.45
N THR A 22 3.29 23.81 -5.28
CA THR A 22 3.27 24.67 -4.15
C THR A 22 4.57 24.60 -3.42
N SER A 23 5.13 24.39 -2.56
CA SER A 23 6.41 24.56 -1.91
C SER A 23 7.17 23.23 -1.75
N SER A 24 8.45 23.21 -2.13
CA SER A 24 9.38 22.10 -1.89
C SER A 24 8.94 20.74 -2.48
N THR A 25 8.44 20.74 -3.72
CA THR A 25 8.18 19.50 -4.46
C THR A 25 9.41 19.08 -5.24
N THR A 26 9.68 17.78 -5.28
CA THR A 26 10.74 17.18 -6.09
C THR A 26 10.15 16.23 -7.13
N ASN A 27 10.45 16.48 -8.39
CA ASN A 27 10.04 15.64 -9.51
C ASN A 27 11.30 15.23 -10.29
N SER A 28 11.87 14.09 -9.96
CA SER A 28 13.14 13.61 -10.55
C SER A 28 12.97 12.36 -11.42
N GLY A 29 11.85 11.65 -11.30
CA GLY A 29 11.55 10.52 -12.16
C GLY A 29 11.19 10.94 -13.58
N ALA A 30 11.55 10.15 -14.59
CA ALA A 30 11.12 10.40 -15.95
C ALA A 30 9.59 10.33 -16.06
N THR A 31 8.95 11.38 -16.60
CA THR A 31 7.48 11.53 -16.68
C THR A 31 6.73 11.49 -15.35
N ALA A 32 7.41 11.70 -14.22
CA ALA A 32 6.79 11.72 -12.89
C ALA A 32 6.05 13.03 -12.62
N SER A 33 5.12 13.03 -11.66
CA SER A 33 4.33 14.19 -11.23
C SER A 33 4.31 14.34 -9.72
N ALA A 34 4.72 15.52 -9.19
CA ALA A 34 4.65 15.84 -7.77
C ALA A 34 3.78 17.11 -7.55
N ILE A 35 2.71 16.98 -6.76
CA ILE A 35 1.74 18.05 -6.51
C ILE A 35 1.49 18.21 -5.01
N GLY A 36 1.78 19.39 -4.43
CA GLY A 36 1.48 19.66 -3.03
C GLY A 36 2.63 20.28 -2.24
N LEU A 37 2.77 19.90 -0.98
CA LEU A 37 3.78 20.43 -0.07
C LEU A 37 4.77 19.35 0.35
N GLN A 38 6.06 19.54 0.07
CA GLN A 38 7.11 18.55 0.39
C GLN A 38 6.80 17.16 -0.20
N THR A 39 6.34 17.12 -1.45
CA THR A 39 6.07 15.88 -2.17
C THR A 39 7.25 15.50 -3.05
N THR A 40 7.53 14.22 -3.16
CA THR A 40 8.62 13.68 -4.00
C THR A 40 8.07 12.60 -4.93
N ALA A 41 8.30 12.74 -6.23
CA ALA A 41 8.02 11.73 -7.24
C ALA A 41 9.34 11.39 -7.95
N SER A 42 10.00 10.31 -7.54
CA SER A 42 11.33 9.92 -8.03
C SER A 42 11.33 8.67 -8.89
N GLY A 43 10.31 7.84 -8.82
CA GLY A 43 10.14 6.70 -9.71
C GLY A 43 9.73 7.12 -11.13
N VAL A 44 10.04 6.30 -12.12
CA VAL A 44 9.59 6.51 -13.52
C VAL A 44 8.07 6.50 -13.58
N ALA A 45 7.47 7.51 -14.20
CA ALA A 45 6.02 7.65 -14.33
C ALA A 45 5.25 7.59 -12.97
N SER A 46 5.92 7.96 -11.88
CA SER A 46 5.31 7.99 -10.55
C SER A 46 4.47 9.26 -10.34
N THR A 47 3.51 9.19 -9.42
CA THR A 47 2.64 10.31 -9.07
C THR A 47 2.60 10.50 -7.56
N ALA A 48 2.96 11.69 -7.05
CA ALA A 48 2.88 12.04 -5.64
C ALA A 48 2.02 13.27 -5.44
N MET A 49 0.93 13.14 -4.68
CA MET A 49 -0.01 14.25 -4.43
C MET A 49 -0.34 14.39 -2.94
N GLY A 50 -0.23 15.62 -2.40
CA GLY A 50 -0.61 15.88 -1.02
C GLY A 50 0.45 16.62 -0.22
N ARG A 51 0.72 16.15 1.00
CA ARG A 51 1.72 16.74 1.88
C ARG A 51 2.66 15.68 2.42
N GLN A 52 3.96 15.88 2.24
CA GLN A 52 4.99 14.93 2.70
C GLN A 52 4.73 13.52 2.16
N THR A 53 4.46 13.41 0.85
CA THR A 53 4.25 12.14 0.17
C THR A 53 5.45 11.80 -0.70
N GLU A 54 5.79 10.51 -0.76
CA GLU A 54 6.90 10.04 -1.58
C GLU A 54 6.49 8.87 -2.49
N ALA A 55 6.63 9.04 -3.80
CA ALA A 55 6.43 8.01 -4.81
C ALA A 55 7.78 7.68 -5.44
N SER A 56 8.52 6.75 -4.83
CA SER A 56 9.87 6.35 -5.26
C SER A 56 9.90 5.10 -6.12
N GLY A 57 8.88 4.27 -6.07
CA GLY A 57 8.74 3.13 -6.97
C GLY A 57 8.35 3.55 -8.39
N ASP A 58 8.83 2.83 -9.41
CA ASP A 58 8.39 3.05 -10.79
C ASP A 58 6.89 2.77 -10.93
N TYR A 59 6.17 3.63 -11.65
CA TYR A 59 4.71 3.57 -11.84
C TYR A 59 3.91 3.62 -10.52
N SER A 60 4.52 4.10 -9.42
CA SER A 60 3.86 4.18 -8.11
C SER A 60 2.99 5.43 -7.98
N THR A 61 2.02 5.37 -7.07
CA THR A 61 1.11 6.48 -6.80
C THR A 61 0.95 6.70 -5.31
N THR A 62 1.16 7.95 -4.85
CA THR A 62 0.83 8.36 -3.48
C THR A 62 -0.19 9.49 -3.48
N LEU A 63 -1.14 9.43 -2.54
CA LEU A 63 -2.11 10.50 -2.32
C LEU A 63 -2.44 10.66 -0.84
N GLY A 64 -2.13 11.83 -0.24
CA GLY A 64 -2.53 12.09 1.14
C GLY A 64 -1.51 12.86 1.97
N TYR A 65 -1.28 12.38 3.19
CA TYR A 65 -0.35 12.98 4.14
C TYR A 65 0.59 11.91 4.74
N LEU A 66 1.89 12.11 4.60
CA LEU A 66 2.91 11.12 5.02
C LEU A 66 2.61 9.73 4.42
N THR A 67 2.46 9.68 3.09
CA THR A 67 2.21 8.43 2.37
C THR A 67 3.40 8.09 1.48
N ASP A 68 3.84 6.82 1.52
CA ASP A 68 5.02 6.37 0.81
C ASP A 68 4.71 5.16 -0.08
N ALA A 69 4.91 5.29 -1.39
CA ALA A 69 4.81 4.20 -2.35
C ALA A 69 6.21 3.87 -2.90
N VAL A 70 6.86 2.91 -2.25
CA VAL A 70 8.25 2.50 -2.50
C VAL A 70 8.33 1.35 -3.51
N GLY A 71 7.39 0.43 -3.46
CA GLY A 71 7.32 -0.69 -4.38
C GLY A 71 6.99 -0.26 -5.82
N GLY A 72 7.53 -0.96 -6.80
CA GLY A 72 7.14 -0.73 -8.20
C GLY A 72 5.67 -1.00 -8.42
N THR A 73 4.96 -0.12 -9.15
CA THR A 73 3.52 -0.19 -9.41
C THR A 73 2.67 -0.26 -8.13
N SER A 74 3.16 0.33 -7.03
CA SER A 74 2.45 0.34 -5.74
C SER A 74 1.55 1.57 -5.59
N ILE A 75 0.57 1.48 -4.70
CA ILE A 75 -0.38 2.54 -4.40
C ILE A 75 -0.43 2.77 -2.88
N ALA A 76 -0.17 4.01 -2.42
CA ALA A 76 -0.33 4.40 -1.02
C ALA A 76 -1.25 5.61 -0.92
N MET A 77 -2.41 5.45 -0.27
CA MET A 77 -3.42 6.51 -0.19
C MET A 77 -3.95 6.68 1.24
N GLY A 78 -3.98 7.94 1.73
CA GLY A 78 -4.55 8.24 3.04
C GLY A 78 -3.60 9.04 3.94
N ARG A 79 -3.40 8.56 5.16
CA ARG A 79 -2.52 9.21 6.12
C ARG A 79 -1.59 8.19 6.78
N GLU A 80 -0.29 8.48 6.75
CA GLU A 80 0.71 7.61 7.36
C GLU A 80 0.57 6.17 6.82
N THR A 81 0.55 6.03 5.47
CA THR A 81 0.43 4.73 4.80
C THR A 81 1.68 4.41 4.02
N GLU A 82 2.09 3.14 4.01
CA GLU A 82 3.25 2.68 3.26
C GLU A 82 2.89 1.49 2.35
N ALA A 83 3.28 1.57 1.09
CA ALA A 83 3.17 0.48 0.12
C ALA A 83 4.58 0.15 -0.39
N SER A 84 5.30 -0.71 0.33
CA SER A 84 6.69 -1.08 0.01
C SER A 84 6.83 -2.34 -0.83
N GLY A 85 5.83 -3.18 -0.87
CA GLY A 85 5.81 -4.34 -1.76
C GLY A 85 5.57 -3.96 -3.23
N THR A 86 6.21 -4.65 -4.17
CA THR A 86 5.90 -4.51 -5.60
C THR A 86 4.45 -4.93 -5.87
N TYR A 87 3.70 -4.12 -6.63
CA TYR A 87 2.25 -4.29 -6.88
C TYR A 87 1.39 -4.23 -5.62
N SER A 88 1.89 -3.66 -4.50
CA SER A 88 1.13 -3.57 -3.26
C SER A 88 0.19 -2.36 -3.23
N THR A 89 -0.84 -2.46 -2.39
CA THR A 89 -1.83 -1.39 -2.19
C THR A 89 -2.05 -1.15 -0.70
N ALA A 90 -1.77 0.08 -0.23
CA ALA A 90 -2.03 0.53 1.15
C ALA A 90 -2.99 1.71 1.14
N ILE A 91 -4.17 1.57 1.76
CA ILE A 91 -5.19 2.63 1.77
C ILE A 91 -5.78 2.79 3.17
N GLY A 92 -5.69 4.01 3.74
CA GLY A 92 -6.32 4.31 5.02
C GLY A 92 -5.49 5.15 5.97
N TYR A 93 -5.40 4.70 7.23
CA TYR A 93 -4.62 5.37 8.26
C TYR A 93 -3.69 4.40 8.99
N LEU A 94 -2.39 4.66 8.98
CA LEU A 94 -1.37 3.76 9.53
C LEU A 94 -1.51 2.35 8.93
N THR A 95 -1.52 2.26 7.60
CA THR A 95 -1.65 0.99 6.89
C THR A 95 -0.38 0.67 6.14
N ASP A 96 0.10 -0.57 6.27
CA ASP A 96 1.35 -1.02 5.65
C ASP A 96 1.11 -2.26 4.77
N ALA A 97 1.39 -2.14 3.48
CA ALA A 97 1.37 -3.22 2.51
C ALA A 97 2.82 -3.55 2.09
N VAL A 98 3.44 -4.47 2.84
CA VAL A 98 4.87 -4.81 2.75
C VAL A 98 5.13 -5.96 1.78
N GLY A 99 4.27 -6.95 1.77
CA GLY A 99 4.40 -8.09 0.87
C GLY A 99 4.18 -7.72 -0.59
N GLY A 100 4.85 -8.40 -1.51
CA GLY A 100 4.57 -8.24 -2.94
C GLY A 100 3.13 -8.63 -3.27
N THR A 101 2.44 -7.83 -4.10
CA THR A 101 1.03 -8.01 -4.45
C THR A 101 0.09 -8.07 -3.22
N SER A 102 0.48 -7.43 -2.13
CA SER A 102 -0.32 -7.40 -0.90
C SER A 102 -1.30 -6.23 -0.88
N ILE A 103 -2.37 -6.35 -0.08
CA ILE A 103 -3.39 -5.33 0.10
C ILE A 103 -3.58 -5.05 1.59
N ALA A 104 -3.39 -3.79 2.02
CA ALA A 104 -3.69 -3.33 3.36
C ALA A 104 -4.69 -2.17 3.30
N MET A 105 -5.90 -2.33 3.86
CA MET A 105 -6.94 -1.30 3.79
C MET A 105 -7.65 -1.11 5.13
N GLY A 106 -7.75 0.16 5.57
CA GLY A 106 -8.46 0.49 6.80
C GLY A 106 -7.63 1.31 7.78
N ARG A 107 -7.58 0.89 9.04
CA ARG A 107 -6.81 1.59 10.07
C ARG A 107 -5.90 0.63 10.83
N GLN A 108 -4.62 0.94 10.88
CA GLN A 108 -3.61 0.12 11.55
C GLN A 108 -3.63 -1.33 11.04
N THR A 109 -3.63 -1.48 9.70
CA THR A 109 -3.62 -2.78 9.04
C THR A 109 -2.23 -3.09 8.50
N LEU A 110 -1.82 -4.34 8.59
CA LEU A 110 -0.53 -4.81 8.09
C LEU A 110 -0.69 -6.04 7.21
N ALA A 111 -0.33 -5.92 5.94
CA ALA A 111 -0.23 -7.03 4.99
C ALA A 111 1.25 -7.31 4.68
N ASN A 112 1.86 -8.23 5.44
CA ASN A 112 3.31 -8.38 5.50
C ASN A 112 3.87 -9.46 4.55
N ALA A 113 3.09 -10.44 4.17
CA ALA A 113 3.54 -11.54 3.32
C ALA A 113 3.10 -11.38 1.84
N LEU A 114 3.72 -12.15 0.95
CA LEU A 114 3.33 -12.23 -0.46
C LEU A 114 1.85 -12.58 -0.59
N TYR A 115 1.13 -11.87 -1.48
CA TYR A 115 -0.30 -12.09 -1.77
C TYR A 115 -1.22 -11.94 -0.57
N SER A 116 -0.75 -11.37 0.55
CA SER A 116 -1.56 -11.23 1.77
C SER A 116 -2.57 -10.08 1.66
N THR A 117 -3.70 -10.21 2.35
CA THR A 117 -4.75 -9.20 2.41
C THR A 117 -5.14 -8.90 3.85
N ALA A 118 -4.99 -7.65 4.29
CA ALA A 118 -5.39 -7.18 5.62
C ALA A 118 -6.38 -6.02 5.49
N MET A 119 -7.62 -6.20 5.96
CA MET A 119 -8.67 -5.17 5.83
C MET A 119 -9.45 -4.96 7.13
N GLY A 120 -9.61 -3.70 7.56
CA GLY A 120 -10.40 -3.36 8.73
C GLY A 120 -9.66 -2.51 9.76
N TYR A 121 -9.72 -2.91 11.04
CA TYR A 121 -9.06 -2.22 12.13
C TYR A 121 -8.12 -3.14 12.91
N LEU A 122 -6.85 -2.78 13.05
CA LEU A 122 -5.83 -3.58 13.73
C LEU A 122 -5.76 -5.03 13.19
N THR A 123 -5.78 -5.17 11.86
CA THR A 123 -5.69 -6.49 11.22
C THR A 123 -4.28 -6.79 10.74
N THR A 124 -3.86 -8.03 10.87
CA THR A 124 -2.53 -8.48 10.42
C THR A 124 -2.64 -9.75 9.57
N ALA A 125 -2.13 -9.70 8.35
CA ALA A 125 -1.99 -10.83 7.46
C ALA A 125 -0.49 -11.06 7.19
N SER A 126 0.10 -12.06 7.85
CA SER A 126 1.55 -12.32 7.81
C SER A 126 1.92 -13.70 7.25
N GLY A 127 0.97 -14.57 6.97
CA GLY A 127 1.20 -15.78 6.19
C GLY A 127 1.11 -15.51 4.69
N GLU A 128 1.81 -16.29 3.86
CA GLU A 128 1.71 -16.22 2.41
C GLU A 128 0.26 -16.48 1.96
N ALA A 129 -0.25 -15.63 1.05
CA ALA A 129 -1.63 -15.68 0.58
C ALA A 129 -2.69 -15.73 1.70
N SER A 130 -2.37 -15.16 2.87
CA SER A 130 -3.29 -15.09 4.00
C SER A 130 -4.27 -13.92 3.89
N THR A 131 -5.44 -14.06 4.52
CA THR A 131 -6.48 -13.03 4.55
C THR A 131 -6.91 -12.74 5.98
N ALA A 132 -6.79 -11.50 6.45
CA ALA A 132 -7.27 -11.03 7.75
C ALA A 132 -8.26 -9.87 7.56
N MET A 133 -9.52 -10.06 7.93
CA MET A 133 -10.55 -9.03 7.74
C MET A 133 -11.44 -8.86 8.98
N GLY A 134 -11.63 -7.59 9.40
CA GLY A 134 -12.52 -7.26 10.51
C GLY A 134 -11.87 -6.38 11.57
N TYR A 135 -12.04 -6.73 12.84
CA TYR A 135 -11.53 -5.99 13.99
C TYR A 135 -10.55 -6.85 14.79
N GLN A 136 -9.29 -6.43 14.90
CA GLN A 136 -8.22 -7.15 15.60
C GLN A 136 -8.11 -8.63 15.17
N THR A 137 -8.05 -8.87 13.86
CA THR A 137 -7.89 -10.20 13.31
C THR A 137 -6.45 -10.46 12.91
N THR A 138 -6.01 -11.71 13.07
CA THR A 138 -4.66 -12.14 12.70
C THR A 138 -4.71 -13.42 11.87
N ALA A 139 -4.13 -13.39 10.68
CA ALA A 139 -3.92 -14.54 9.81
C ALA A 139 -2.41 -14.72 9.60
N SER A 140 -1.77 -15.58 10.41
CA SER A 140 -0.32 -15.78 10.39
C SER A 140 0.13 -17.09 9.76
N GLY A 141 -0.77 -18.05 9.58
CA GLY A 141 -0.48 -19.24 8.82
C GLY A 141 -0.54 -18.99 7.31
N ASP A 142 0.27 -19.69 6.53
CA ASP A 142 0.20 -19.63 5.08
C ASP A 142 -1.16 -20.15 4.59
N TYR A 143 -1.74 -19.47 3.59
CA TYR A 143 -3.06 -19.77 3.05
C TYR A 143 -4.19 -19.71 4.09
N SER A 144 -3.97 -19.01 5.22
CA SER A 144 -4.94 -18.91 6.30
C SER A 144 -5.93 -17.76 6.09
N THR A 145 -7.12 -17.90 6.68
CA THR A 145 -8.17 -16.89 6.62
C THR A 145 -8.73 -16.59 8.02
N ALA A 146 -8.67 -15.33 8.46
CA ALA A 146 -9.24 -14.88 9.73
C ALA A 146 -10.27 -13.76 9.47
N LEU A 147 -11.54 -14.00 9.78
CA LEU A 147 -12.64 -13.08 9.51
C LEU A 147 -13.48 -12.81 10.76
N GLY A 148 -13.68 -11.54 11.13
CA GLY A 148 -14.59 -11.16 12.20
C GLY A 148 -14.01 -10.27 13.27
N TYR A 149 -14.25 -10.60 14.55
CA TYR A 149 -13.82 -9.83 15.70
C TYR A 149 -12.91 -10.67 16.60
N LEU A 150 -11.67 -10.23 16.84
CA LEU A 150 -10.68 -10.94 17.65
C LEU A 150 -10.45 -12.41 17.15
N THR A 151 -10.37 -12.60 15.84
CA THR A 151 -10.15 -13.91 15.25
C THR A 151 -8.68 -14.16 14.94
N VAL A 152 -8.23 -15.41 15.11
CA VAL A 152 -6.84 -15.83 14.91
C VAL A 152 -6.78 -17.11 14.09
N ALA A 153 -6.07 -17.07 12.96
CA ALA A 153 -5.79 -18.21 12.10
C ALA A 153 -4.27 -18.39 11.96
N ASN A 154 -3.68 -19.20 12.85
CA ASN A 154 -2.22 -19.37 12.95
C ASN A 154 -1.68 -20.61 12.21
N GLY A 155 -2.46 -21.66 12.09
CA GLY A 155 -2.06 -22.84 11.34
C GLY A 155 -2.08 -22.60 9.84
N GLY A 156 -1.32 -23.38 9.08
CA GLY A 156 -1.36 -23.32 7.62
C GLY A 156 -2.69 -23.83 7.08
N SER A 157 -3.23 -23.17 6.03
CA SER A 157 -4.51 -23.50 5.41
C SER A 157 -5.70 -23.55 6.39
N THR A 158 -5.72 -22.64 7.37
CA THR A 158 -6.76 -22.59 8.42
C THR A 158 -7.84 -21.57 8.09
N LEU A 159 -9.02 -21.77 8.67
CA LEU A 159 -10.12 -20.84 8.65
C LEU A 159 -10.60 -20.53 10.09
N ALA A 160 -10.50 -19.28 10.51
CA ALA A 160 -11.09 -18.78 11.73
C ALA A 160 -12.15 -17.71 11.41
N MET A 161 -13.40 -17.91 11.78
CA MET A 161 -14.48 -17.00 11.42
C MET A 161 -15.47 -16.78 12.59
N GLY A 162 -15.78 -15.52 12.89
CA GLY A 162 -16.74 -15.18 13.92
C GLY A 162 -16.22 -14.21 14.97
N ARG A 163 -16.47 -14.48 16.26
CA ARG A 163 -16.02 -13.64 17.37
C ARG A 163 -15.15 -14.45 18.32
N SER A 164 -13.95 -13.96 18.60
CA SER A 164 -12.99 -14.63 19.51
C SER A 164 -12.74 -16.08 19.13
N THR A 165 -12.60 -16.35 17.81
CA THR A 165 -12.32 -17.68 17.30
C THR A 165 -10.84 -17.88 17.02
N SER A 166 -10.34 -19.11 17.23
CA SER A 166 -8.93 -19.44 17.02
C SER A 166 -8.78 -20.78 16.31
N ALA A 167 -8.06 -20.81 15.18
CA ALA A 167 -7.67 -22.02 14.46
C ALA A 167 -6.13 -22.10 14.43
N THR A 168 -5.53 -23.02 15.20
CA THR A 168 -4.09 -23.01 15.46
C THR A 168 -3.35 -24.15 14.77
N GLU A 169 -4.03 -25.26 14.45
CA GLU A 169 -3.41 -26.41 13.81
C GLU A 169 -3.61 -26.41 12.30
N LEU A 170 -2.78 -27.13 11.58
CA LEU A 170 -2.88 -27.27 10.13
C LEU A 170 -4.29 -27.74 9.70
N TYR A 171 -4.84 -27.12 8.67
CA TYR A 171 -6.17 -27.41 8.11
C TYR A 171 -7.33 -27.25 9.10
N ALA A 172 -7.11 -26.63 10.27
CA ALA A 172 -8.17 -26.45 11.26
C ALA A 172 -9.21 -25.41 10.80
N THR A 173 -10.46 -25.65 11.15
CA THR A 173 -11.56 -24.70 10.93
C THR A 173 -12.26 -24.41 12.26
N ALA A 174 -12.30 -23.15 12.67
CA ALA A 174 -13.02 -22.66 13.84
C ALA A 174 -14.05 -21.61 13.43
N MET A 175 -15.31 -21.83 13.73
CA MET A 175 -16.39 -20.89 13.38
C MET A 175 -17.35 -20.68 14.55
N GLY A 176 -17.82 -19.42 14.72
CA GLY A 176 -18.82 -19.09 15.74
C GLY A 176 -18.34 -18.08 16.77
N HIS A 177 -18.65 -18.30 18.03
CA HIS A 177 -18.31 -17.44 19.15
C HIS A 177 -17.48 -18.20 20.17
N GLU A 178 -16.30 -17.67 20.52
CA GLU A 178 -15.37 -18.27 21.49
C GLU A 178 -15.02 -19.73 21.18
N THR A 179 -14.81 -20.05 19.88
CA THR A 179 -14.45 -21.40 19.44
C THR A 179 -12.96 -21.53 19.17
N THR A 180 -12.40 -22.68 19.54
CA THR A 180 -11.00 -23.01 19.27
C THR A 180 -10.90 -24.37 18.56
N ALA A 181 -10.18 -24.41 17.45
CA ALA A 181 -9.78 -25.65 16.78
C ALA A 181 -8.26 -25.82 16.95
N SER A 182 -7.85 -26.65 17.91
CA SER A 182 -6.46 -26.88 18.35
C SER A 182 -6.11 -28.36 18.47
N GLY A 183 -6.85 -29.27 17.85
CA GLY A 183 -6.62 -30.69 17.94
C GLY A 183 -6.49 -31.39 16.59
N ASN A 184 -5.80 -32.52 16.58
CA ASN A 184 -5.70 -33.44 15.46
C ASN A 184 -7.03 -34.15 15.24
#